data_8e7236300e3991fedfe867846edd8b2a
#
_entry.id   8e7236300e3991fedfe867846edd8b2a
#
_cell.length_a   1.000
_cell.length_b   1.000
_cell.length_c   1.000
_cell.angle_alpha   90.00
_cell.angle_beta   90.00
_cell.angle_gamma   90.00
#
_symmetry.space_group_name_H-M   'P 1'
#
loop_
_entity.id
_entity.type
_entity.pdbx_description
1 polymer ?
#
loop_
_entity_poly.entity_id
_entity_poly.type
_entity_poly.pdbx_seq_one_letter_code
_entity_poly.pdbx_strand_id
1 'polypeptide(L)'
;MKSSKFPKDAEVVIVGIGGIVGSMLAYWLTELGQKNIVGLEKSSIIPSDIASTAHASDFVYNTTHDKLGCWATDFSRKFYEDNGFFLKKGGLEICRKDDDARWEELKRKVESGKSFGTNVRL
;
A
#
# COMPACT_ATOMS: atom_id res chain seq x y z
N MET A 1 -3.66 -31.51 -17.38
CA MET A 1 -3.54 -30.03 -17.31
C MET A 1 -3.65 -29.50 -18.74
N LYS A 2 -4.69 -28.71 -19.05
CA LYS A 2 -4.76 -28.01 -20.35
C LYS A 2 -3.66 -26.97 -20.36
N SER A 3 -2.71 -27.05 -21.28
CA SER A 3 -1.72 -26.01 -21.53
C SER A 3 -2.49 -24.71 -21.84
N SER A 4 -2.53 -23.79 -20.91
CA SER A 4 -3.01 -22.46 -21.20
C SER A 4 -2.00 -21.84 -22.15
N LYS A 5 -2.38 -21.68 -23.41
CA LYS A 5 -1.55 -20.92 -24.35
C LYS A 5 -1.52 -19.49 -23.84
N PHE A 6 -0.35 -18.99 -23.49
CA PHE A 6 -0.17 -17.56 -23.22
C PHE A 6 -0.68 -16.75 -24.42
N PRO A 7 -1.35 -15.60 -24.14
CA PRO A 7 -1.70 -14.69 -25.22
C PRO A 7 -0.45 -14.35 -26.04
N LYS A 8 -0.59 -14.27 -27.37
CA LYS A 8 0.52 -13.92 -28.25
C LYS A 8 0.79 -12.43 -28.27
N ASP A 9 -0.24 -11.65 -27.96
CA ASP A 9 -0.22 -10.19 -28.01
C ASP A 9 -0.80 -9.64 -26.72
N ALA A 10 -0.11 -8.68 -26.12
CA ALA A 10 -0.56 -7.91 -24.98
C ALA A 10 -0.11 -6.45 -25.13
N GLU A 11 -0.97 -5.50 -24.77
CA GLU A 11 -0.59 -4.09 -24.74
C GLU A 11 0.22 -3.77 -23.50
N VAL A 12 -0.07 -4.45 -22.39
CA VAL A 12 0.66 -4.32 -21.15
C VAL A 12 0.96 -5.69 -20.55
N VAL A 13 2.20 -5.87 -20.13
CA VAL A 13 2.62 -7.07 -19.38
C VAL A 13 3.10 -6.62 -18.00
N ILE A 14 2.46 -7.15 -16.95
CA ILE A 14 2.83 -6.87 -15.56
C ILE A 14 3.53 -8.08 -15.00
N VAL A 15 4.78 -7.92 -14.59
CA VAL A 15 5.57 -8.97 -13.95
C VAL A 15 5.49 -8.82 -12.43
N GLY A 16 5.07 -9.87 -11.74
CA GLY A 16 4.84 -9.87 -10.30
C GLY A 16 3.44 -9.37 -9.91
N ILE A 17 2.42 -9.83 -10.63
CA ILE A 17 1.03 -9.42 -10.41
C ILE A 17 0.46 -9.91 -9.06
N GLY A 18 1.07 -10.90 -8.44
CA GLY A 18 0.63 -11.47 -7.16
C GLY A 18 0.96 -10.63 -5.93
N GLY A 19 1.77 -9.56 -6.07
CA GLY A 19 2.05 -8.60 -5.01
C GLY A 19 1.19 -7.34 -5.13
N ILE A 20 1.16 -6.51 -4.06
CA ILE A 20 0.31 -5.31 -3.99
C ILE A 20 0.59 -4.33 -5.13
N VAL A 21 1.85 -4.13 -5.50
CA VAL A 21 2.21 -3.18 -6.56
C VAL A 21 1.67 -3.64 -7.92
N GLY A 22 1.91 -4.90 -8.28
CA GLY A 22 1.43 -5.45 -9.56
C GLY A 22 -0.09 -5.53 -9.64
N SER A 23 -0.75 -5.97 -8.59
CA SER A 23 -2.22 -6.07 -8.55
C SER A 23 -2.88 -4.69 -8.60
N MET A 24 -2.37 -3.70 -7.87
CA MET A 24 -2.91 -2.34 -7.91
C MET A 24 -2.64 -1.64 -9.25
N LEU A 25 -1.48 -1.91 -9.86
CA LEU A 25 -1.21 -1.42 -11.21
C LEU A 25 -2.23 -1.98 -12.22
N ALA A 26 -2.50 -3.29 -12.17
CA ALA A 26 -3.51 -3.91 -13.03
C ALA A 26 -4.90 -3.30 -12.79
N TYR A 27 -5.28 -3.13 -11.54
CA TYR A 27 -6.54 -2.50 -11.15
C TYR A 27 -6.69 -1.10 -11.77
N TRP A 28 -5.73 -0.21 -11.50
CA TRP A 28 -5.82 1.16 -11.99
C TRP A 28 -5.72 1.29 -13.51
N LEU A 29 -4.92 0.46 -14.17
CA LEU A 29 -4.91 0.41 -15.63
C LEU A 29 -6.29 0.00 -16.20
N THR A 30 -6.95 -0.96 -15.56
CA THR A 30 -8.31 -1.38 -15.94
C THR A 30 -9.32 -0.26 -15.74
N GLU A 31 -9.26 0.46 -14.60
CA GLU A 31 -10.10 1.64 -14.34
C GLU A 31 -9.88 2.76 -15.38
N LEU A 32 -8.65 2.90 -15.87
CA LEU A 32 -8.30 3.84 -16.96
C LEU A 32 -8.70 3.33 -18.36
N GLY A 33 -9.35 2.18 -18.45
CA GLY A 33 -9.89 1.62 -19.70
C GLY A 33 -8.96 0.67 -20.45
N GLN A 34 -7.79 0.33 -19.89
CA GLN A 34 -6.89 -0.65 -20.48
C GLN A 34 -7.47 -2.05 -20.39
N LYS A 35 -7.60 -2.77 -21.51
CA LYS A 35 -8.29 -4.08 -21.56
C LYS A 35 -7.36 -5.26 -21.84
N ASN A 36 -6.25 -5.03 -22.52
CA ASN A 36 -5.35 -6.10 -22.95
C ASN A 36 -4.11 -6.16 -22.04
N ILE A 37 -4.33 -6.61 -20.79
CA ILE A 37 -3.29 -6.73 -19.75
C ILE A 37 -3.00 -8.20 -19.49
N VAL A 38 -1.74 -8.58 -19.49
CA VAL A 38 -1.26 -9.91 -19.09
C VAL A 38 -0.45 -9.79 -17.81
N GLY A 39 -0.86 -10.51 -16.78
CA GLY A 39 -0.12 -10.62 -15.52
C GLY A 39 0.72 -11.88 -15.47
N LEU A 40 1.99 -11.74 -15.12
CA LEU A 40 2.90 -12.85 -14.89
C LEU A 40 3.25 -12.91 -13.39
N GLU A 41 3.19 -14.12 -12.84
CA GLU A 41 3.56 -14.38 -11.44
C GLU A 41 4.45 -15.61 -11.37
N LYS A 42 5.49 -15.54 -10.54
CA LYS A 42 6.42 -16.64 -10.30
C LYS A 42 5.84 -17.68 -9.34
N SER A 43 5.08 -17.23 -8.35
CA SER A 43 4.39 -18.12 -7.41
C SER A 43 3.30 -18.93 -8.13
N SER A 44 3.06 -20.13 -7.63
CA SER A 44 1.95 -20.98 -8.11
C SER A 44 0.58 -20.56 -7.58
N ILE A 45 0.53 -19.60 -6.64
CA ILE A 45 -0.68 -19.08 -6.01
C ILE A 45 -0.76 -17.56 -6.12
N ILE A 46 -1.98 -17.04 -6.12
CA ILE A 46 -2.29 -15.61 -6.04
C ILE A 46 -3.31 -15.41 -4.91
N PRO A 47 -3.05 -14.51 -3.96
CA PRO A 47 -1.87 -13.64 -3.79
C PRO A 47 -0.56 -14.43 -3.65
N SER A 48 0.55 -13.84 -4.11
CA SER A 48 1.86 -14.48 -4.11
C SER A 48 2.40 -14.64 -2.69
N ASP A 49 2.68 -15.87 -2.29
CA ASP A 49 3.28 -16.20 -0.99
C ASP A 49 4.74 -15.81 -0.84
N ILE A 50 5.43 -15.60 -1.97
CA ILE A 50 6.84 -15.16 -2.01
C ILE A 50 7.00 -13.65 -2.18
N ALA A 51 5.91 -12.91 -2.37
CA ALA A 51 5.95 -11.46 -2.48
C ALA A 51 6.15 -10.81 -1.11
N SER A 52 6.85 -9.67 -1.05
CA SER A 52 7.00 -8.88 0.18
C SER A 52 5.65 -8.51 0.80
N THR A 53 4.61 -8.38 0.01
CA THR A 53 3.23 -8.13 0.46
C THR A 53 2.72 -9.20 1.44
N ALA A 54 3.01 -10.48 1.19
CA ALA A 54 2.59 -11.57 2.07
C ALA A 54 3.29 -11.57 3.44
N HIS A 55 4.36 -10.80 3.58
CA HIS A 55 5.15 -10.66 4.80
C HIS A 55 5.02 -9.27 5.44
N ALA A 56 4.12 -8.43 4.93
CA ALA A 56 3.83 -7.11 5.49
C ALA A 56 3.03 -7.25 6.80
N SER A 57 3.17 -6.25 7.66
CA SER A 57 2.42 -6.18 8.94
C SER A 57 0.97 -5.76 8.79
N ASP A 58 0.52 -5.42 7.58
CA ASP A 58 -0.83 -4.93 7.26
C ASP A 58 -1.25 -3.69 8.08
N PHE A 59 -0.26 -2.93 8.53
CA PHE A 59 -0.45 -1.70 9.27
C PHE A 59 -0.33 -0.48 8.36
N VAL A 60 -1.40 0.31 8.27
CA VAL A 60 -1.43 1.56 7.50
C VAL A 60 -1.48 2.73 8.47
N TYR A 61 -0.47 3.58 8.45
CA TYR A 61 -0.37 4.78 9.30
C TYR A 61 -0.31 6.04 8.42
N ASN A 62 -0.89 7.13 8.93
CA ASN A 62 -1.01 8.38 8.19
C ASN A 62 0.07 9.41 8.51
N THR A 63 1.00 9.08 9.40
CA THR A 63 2.02 10.02 9.85
C THR A 63 3.29 9.83 9.06
N THR A 64 3.53 10.69 8.09
CA THR A 64 4.78 10.81 7.35
C THR A 64 5.35 12.21 7.52
N HIS A 65 6.62 12.40 7.16
CA HIS A 65 7.31 13.68 7.33
C HIS A 65 7.09 14.66 6.17
N ASP A 66 6.45 14.22 5.09
CA ASP A 66 6.29 15.00 3.88
C ASP A 66 4.86 14.95 3.34
N LYS A 67 4.52 15.97 2.56
CA LYS A 67 3.18 16.14 2.01
C LYS A 67 2.78 15.01 1.04
N LEU A 68 3.72 14.54 0.23
CA LEU A 68 3.44 13.50 -0.75
C LEU A 68 3.14 12.17 -0.06
N GLY A 69 3.93 11.82 0.96
CA GLY A 69 3.70 10.62 1.76
C GLY A 69 2.36 10.67 2.50
N CYS A 70 2.02 11.79 3.12
CA CYS A 70 0.71 11.97 3.76
C CYS A 70 -0.44 11.81 2.75
N TRP A 71 -0.34 12.44 1.59
CA TRP A 71 -1.33 12.32 0.53
C TRP A 71 -1.46 10.87 0.02
N ALA A 72 -0.34 10.21 -0.29
CA ALA A 72 -0.34 8.83 -0.80
C ALA A 72 -0.93 7.85 0.21
N THR A 73 -0.60 8.02 1.49
CA THR A 73 -1.14 7.18 2.57
C THR A 73 -2.64 7.41 2.75
N ASP A 74 -3.10 8.66 2.74
CA ASP A 74 -4.53 8.98 2.87
C ASP A 74 -5.33 8.47 1.67
N PHE A 75 -4.81 8.62 0.45
CA PHE A 75 -5.38 8.06 -0.76
C PHE A 75 -5.54 6.53 -0.67
N SER A 76 -4.48 5.83 -0.28
CA SER A 76 -4.50 4.37 -0.14
C SER A 76 -5.44 3.92 0.98
N ARG A 77 -5.42 4.61 2.12
CA ARG A 77 -6.32 4.33 3.24
C ARG A 77 -7.79 4.45 2.82
N LYS A 78 -8.13 5.54 2.12
CA LYS A 78 -9.48 5.75 1.62
C LYS A 78 -9.90 4.65 0.65
N PHE A 79 -9.02 4.27 -0.27
CA PHE A 79 -9.27 3.14 -1.16
C PHE A 79 -9.59 1.85 -0.38
N TYR A 80 -8.83 1.54 0.67
CA TYR A 80 -9.07 0.35 1.50
C TYR A 80 -10.38 0.46 2.30
N GLU A 81 -10.70 1.64 2.83
CA GLU A 81 -11.99 1.89 3.53
C GLU A 81 -13.17 1.67 2.58
N ASP A 82 -13.13 2.28 1.40
CA ASP A 82 -14.20 2.22 0.40
C ASP A 82 -14.46 0.79 -0.12
N ASN A 83 -13.42 -0.05 -0.11
CA ASN A 83 -13.49 -1.45 -0.51
C ASN A 83 -13.64 -2.45 0.64
N GLY A 84 -13.82 -2.00 1.87
CA GLY A 84 -14.05 -2.86 3.03
C GLY A 84 -12.81 -3.64 3.52
N PHE A 85 -11.61 -3.25 3.10
CA PHE A 85 -10.35 -3.90 3.49
C PHE A 85 -9.68 -3.27 4.70
N PHE A 86 -10.24 -2.21 5.26
CA PHE A 86 -9.59 -1.43 6.31
C PHE A 86 -10.31 -1.54 7.65
N LEU A 87 -9.57 -1.97 8.67
CA LEU A 87 -10.05 -1.98 10.06
C LEU A 87 -9.57 -0.72 10.79
N LYS A 88 -10.46 0.23 10.98
CA LYS A 88 -10.16 1.52 11.63
C LYS A 88 -10.01 1.39 13.15
N LYS A 89 -8.90 0.82 13.60
CA LYS A 89 -8.59 0.63 15.02
C LYS A 89 -7.76 1.77 15.63
N GLY A 90 -7.17 2.62 14.80
CA GLY A 90 -6.17 3.59 15.19
C GLY A 90 -4.79 2.95 15.36
N GLY A 91 -3.80 3.79 15.63
CA GLY A 91 -2.42 3.38 15.86
C GLY A 91 -1.82 4.18 17.00
N LEU A 92 -0.87 3.58 17.70
CA LEU A 92 -0.13 4.21 18.79
C LEU A 92 1.37 4.03 18.53
N GLU A 93 2.09 5.13 18.42
CA GLU A 93 3.55 5.13 18.46
C GLU A 93 4.02 5.49 19.86
N ILE A 94 4.95 4.72 20.40
CA ILE A 94 5.48 4.93 21.74
C ILE A 94 7.01 5.10 21.70
N CYS A 95 7.54 5.82 22.68
CA CYS A 95 8.97 5.87 22.94
C CYS A 95 9.26 5.59 24.42
N ARG A 96 10.49 5.25 24.73
CA ARG A 96 10.94 5.11 26.11
C ARG A 96 11.08 6.51 26.73
N LYS A 97 10.94 6.58 28.05
CA LYS A 97 11.01 7.84 28.79
C LYS A 97 12.37 8.53 28.66
N ASP A 98 13.43 7.75 28.45
CA ASP A 98 14.82 8.18 28.34
C ASP A 98 15.29 8.32 26.88
N ASP A 99 14.38 8.29 25.90
CA ASP A 99 14.70 8.40 24.47
C ASP A 99 14.23 9.77 23.93
N ASP A 100 15.00 10.80 24.27
CA ASP A 100 14.70 12.17 23.85
C ASP A 100 14.72 12.32 22.33
N ALA A 101 15.60 11.62 21.62
CA ALA A 101 15.67 11.68 20.16
C ALA A 101 14.36 11.16 19.51
N ARG A 102 13.85 10.05 19.99
CA ARG A 102 12.57 9.48 19.53
C ARG A 102 11.39 10.39 19.91
N TRP A 103 11.42 10.98 21.09
CA TRP A 103 10.39 11.92 21.52
C TRP A 103 10.32 13.16 20.62
N GLU A 104 11.46 13.75 20.27
CA GLU A 104 11.52 14.89 19.32
C GLU A 104 11.04 14.48 17.92
N GLU A 105 11.33 13.26 17.48
CA GLU A 105 10.81 12.74 16.22
C GLU A 105 9.28 12.61 16.24
N LEU A 106 8.70 12.06 17.31
CA LEU A 106 7.25 11.94 17.46
C LEU A 106 6.54 13.30 17.43
N LYS A 107 7.12 14.31 18.12
CA LYS A 107 6.60 15.68 18.05
C LYS A 107 6.61 16.23 16.62
N ARG A 108 7.72 16.07 15.89
CA ARG A 108 7.80 16.51 14.49
C ARG A 108 6.79 15.80 13.61
N LYS A 109 6.60 14.49 13.78
CA LYS A 109 5.57 13.72 13.05
C LYS A 109 4.16 14.26 13.30
N VAL A 110 3.84 14.55 14.55
CA VAL A 110 2.52 15.09 14.91
C VAL A 110 2.29 16.46 14.29
N GLU A 111 3.26 17.37 14.39
CA GLU A 111 3.12 18.71 13.81
C GLU A 111 3.07 18.66 12.27
N SER A 112 3.89 17.84 11.64
CA SER A 112 3.84 17.60 10.21
C SER A 112 2.47 17.03 9.79
N GLY A 113 2.01 15.99 10.46
CA GLY A 113 0.71 15.38 10.20
C GLY A 113 -0.43 16.37 10.32
N LYS A 114 -0.48 17.19 11.36
CA LYS A 114 -1.47 18.25 11.53
C LYS A 114 -1.44 19.25 10.38
N SER A 115 -0.24 19.67 9.96
CA SER A 115 -0.09 20.65 8.86
C SER A 115 -0.60 20.12 7.52
N PHE A 116 -0.66 18.79 7.35
CA PHE A 116 -1.19 18.13 6.15
C PHE A 116 -2.60 17.55 6.34
N GLY A 117 -3.29 17.93 7.44
CA GLY A 117 -4.67 17.54 7.69
C GLY A 117 -4.87 16.14 8.28
N THR A 118 -3.80 15.50 8.74
CA THR A 118 -3.90 14.19 9.39
C THR A 118 -4.42 14.32 10.83
N ASN A 119 -5.37 13.49 11.22
CA ASN A 119 -5.87 13.42 12.59
C ASN A 119 -4.88 12.66 13.48
N VAL A 120 -3.95 13.41 14.05
CA VAL A 120 -2.88 12.88 14.90
C VAL A 120 -2.71 13.78 16.13
N ARG A 121 -2.36 13.19 17.26
CA ARG A 121 -2.17 13.91 18.54
C ARG A 121 -1.05 13.26 19.36
N LEU A 122 -0.40 14.05 20.19
CA LEU A 122 0.45 13.56 21.30
C LEU A 122 -0.43 13.14 22.45
#